data_af03954c3686e321c533e4f24b28de36
#
_entry.id   af03954c3686e321c533e4f24b28de36
#
_cell.length_a   1.000
_cell.length_b   1.000
_cell.length_c   1.000
_cell.angle_alpha   90.00
_cell.angle_beta   90.00
_cell.angle_gamma   90.00
#
_symmetry.space_group_name_H-M   'P 1'
#
loop_
_entity.id
_entity.type
_entity.pdbx_description
1 polymer ?
#
loop_
_entity_poly.entity_id
_entity_poly.type
_entity_poly.pdbx_seq_one_letter_code
_entity_poly.pdbx_strand_id
1 'polypeptide(L)'
;MRIVIQRCAQASVTIHHQVEAAIEKGLVILLGIEESDTQEDANWLIHKVINLRIFDDEQGVMNRSIQDIQGEMLVVSQFTLFASYKKGNRPSWLRAAKHETAIPLYQHFCDELSRQLGKKVQTGTFGADMKVALIRWSRNNLHG
;
A
#
# COMPACT_ATOMS: atom_id res chain seq x y z
N MET A 1 9.95 -8.15 -3.65
CA MET A 1 8.98 -7.12 -3.19
C MET A 1 7.59 -7.73 -3.12
N ARG A 2 6.86 -7.40 -2.09
CA ARG A 2 5.47 -7.87 -1.91
C ARG A 2 4.60 -6.70 -1.53
N ILE A 3 3.37 -6.71 -2.05
CA ILE A 3 2.37 -5.75 -1.62
C ILE A 3 1.10 -6.47 -1.22
N VAL A 4 0.40 -5.90 -0.25
CA VAL A 4 -0.98 -6.26 0.07
C VAL A 4 -1.81 -5.03 -0.17
N ILE A 5 -2.89 -5.19 -0.93
CA ILE A 5 -3.75 -4.09 -1.36
C ILE A 5 -5.12 -4.28 -0.73
N GLN A 6 -5.62 -3.24 -0.08
CA GLN A 6 -6.97 -3.22 0.49
C GLN A 6 -7.73 -2.01 -0.03
N ARG A 7 -8.86 -2.24 -0.66
CA ARG A 7 -9.79 -1.15 -1.03
C ARG A 7 -10.40 -0.55 0.24
N CYS A 8 -10.54 0.75 0.27
CA CYS A 8 -11.13 1.44 1.41
C CYS A 8 -12.06 2.57 0.99
N ALA A 9 -13.04 2.87 1.84
CA ALA A 9 -13.86 4.08 1.75
C ALA A 9 -13.11 5.26 2.38
N GLN A 10 -12.33 4.99 3.42
CA GLN A 10 -11.39 5.93 4.02
C GLN A 10 -10.35 5.17 4.83
N ALA A 11 -9.18 5.77 5.03
CA ALA A 11 -8.11 5.18 5.82
C ALA A 11 -7.22 6.27 6.43
N SER A 12 -6.52 5.91 7.50
CA SER A 12 -5.58 6.82 8.15
C SER A 12 -4.45 6.06 8.81
N VAL A 13 -3.32 6.75 9.00
CA VAL A 13 -2.18 6.30 9.81
C VAL A 13 -2.01 7.24 10.97
N THR A 14 -1.94 6.68 12.17
CA THR A 14 -1.70 7.42 13.41
C THR A 14 -0.37 7.01 14.01
N ILE A 15 0.45 8.00 14.39
CA ILE A 15 1.74 7.81 15.05
C ILE A 15 1.73 8.69 16.29
N HIS A 16 2.07 8.14 17.47
CA HIS A 16 2.06 8.88 18.74
C HIS A 16 0.75 9.64 18.97
N HIS A 17 -0.39 8.97 18.78
CA HIS A 17 -1.73 9.51 18.96
C HIS A 17 -2.10 10.68 18.03
N GLN A 18 -1.30 10.92 16.98
CA GLN A 18 -1.59 11.94 15.96
C GLN A 18 -1.75 11.33 14.59
N VAL A 19 -2.75 11.80 13.84
CA VAL A 19 -2.97 11.37 12.47
C VAL A 19 -1.89 12.00 11.58
N GLU A 20 -1.03 11.15 11.01
CA GLU A 20 0.05 11.55 10.09
C GLU A 20 -0.43 11.68 8.66
N ALA A 21 -1.33 10.79 8.25
CA ALA A 21 -1.82 10.72 6.88
C ALA A 21 -3.23 10.16 6.87
N ALA A 22 -4.03 10.62 5.92
CA ALA A 22 -5.40 10.14 5.73
C ALA A 22 -5.78 10.22 4.26
N ILE A 23 -6.62 9.29 3.84
CA ILE A 23 -7.21 9.28 2.50
C ILE A 23 -8.72 9.03 2.58
N GLU A 24 -9.42 9.48 1.56
CA GLU A 24 -10.80 9.08 1.29
C GLU A 24 -10.81 7.75 0.50
N LYS A 25 -11.76 7.54 -0.40
CA LYS A 25 -11.85 6.29 -1.15
C LYS A 25 -10.57 6.01 -1.94
N GLY A 26 -10.15 4.77 -1.92
CA GLY A 26 -8.96 4.36 -2.65
C GLY A 26 -8.36 3.06 -2.14
N LEU A 27 -7.03 3.04 -2.07
CA LEU A 27 -6.25 1.85 -1.71
C LEU A 27 -5.31 2.12 -0.54
N VAL A 28 -5.33 1.21 0.42
CA VAL A 28 -4.24 1.05 1.38
C VAL A 28 -3.30 -0.02 0.83
N ILE A 29 -2.02 0.30 0.74
CA ILE A 29 -0.99 -0.59 0.22
C ILE A 29 0.03 -0.84 1.33
N LEU A 30 0.16 -2.10 1.74
CA LEU A 30 1.25 -2.53 2.61
C LEU A 30 2.39 -3.00 1.72
N LEU A 31 3.58 -2.44 1.91
CA LEU A 31 4.74 -2.68 1.05
C LEU A 31 5.86 -3.34 1.84
N GLY A 32 6.24 -4.55 1.44
CA GLY A 32 7.40 -5.25 1.95
C GLY A 32 8.51 -5.31 0.90
N ILE A 33 9.74 -5.09 1.34
CA ILE A 33 10.94 -5.08 0.48
C ILE A 33 11.92 -6.13 0.99
N GLU A 34 12.48 -6.92 0.08
CA GLU A 34 13.57 -7.84 0.41
C GLU A 34 14.89 -7.37 -0.22
N GLU A 35 16.00 -7.92 0.25
CA GLU A 35 17.34 -7.42 -0.08
C GLU A 35 17.65 -7.50 -1.58
N SER A 36 17.11 -8.49 -2.28
CA SER A 36 17.33 -8.68 -3.72
C SER A 36 16.48 -7.77 -4.61
N ASP A 37 15.58 -6.98 -4.04
CA ASP A 37 14.69 -6.13 -4.84
C ASP A 37 15.42 -4.96 -5.49
N THR A 38 14.94 -4.60 -6.68
CA THR A 38 15.47 -3.52 -7.49
C THR A 38 14.37 -2.51 -7.85
N GLN A 39 14.77 -1.39 -8.46
CA GLN A 39 13.81 -0.43 -9.00
C GLN A 39 12.90 -1.05 -10.07
N GLU A 40 13.39 -2.03 -10.83
CA GLU A 40 12.58 -2.73 -11.83
C GLU A 40 11.41 -3.47 -11.19
N ASP A 41 11.66 -4.12 -10.04
CA ASP A 41 10.61 -4.79 -9.28
C ASP A 41 9.56 -3.79 -8.80
N ALA A 42 10.01 -2.65 -8.28
CA ALA A 42 9.12 -1.58 -7.85
C ALA A 42 8.29 -1.04 -9.02
N ASN A 43 8.93 -0.76 -10.14
CA ASN A 43 8.26 -0.20 -11.32
C ASN A 43 7.21 -1.16 -11.88
N TRP A 44 7.49 -2.46 -11.87
CA TRP A 44 6.53 -3.47 -12.31
C TRP A 44 5.28 -3.46 -11.42
N LEU A 45 5.46 -3.46 -10.09
CA LEU A 45 4.34 -3.42 -9.16
C LEU A 45 3.56 -2.11 -9.25
N ILE A 46 4.25 -0.99 -9.39
CA ILE A 46 3.61 0.34 -9.53
C ILE A 46 2.69 0.33 -10.75
N HIS A 47 3.22 -0.10 -11.89
CA HIS A 47 2.42 -0.19 -13.12
C HIS A 47 1.21 -1.09 -12.94
N LYS A 48 1.40 -2.23 -12.27
CA LYS A 48 0.32 -3.17 -11.99
C LYS A 48 -0.76 -2.55 -11.11
N VAL A 49 -0.38 -1.90 -10.00
CA VAL A 49 -1.33 -1.29 -9.06
C VAL A 49 -2.18 -0.21 -9.72
N ILE A 50 -1.55 0.65 -10.51
CA ILE A 50 -2.25 1.75 -11.22
C ILE A 50 -3.31 1.21 -12.17
N ASN A 51 -3.05 0.05 -12.78
CA ASN A 51 -3.91 -0.50 -13.85
C ASN A 51 -4.85 -1.60 -13.36
N LEU A 52 -4.74 -2.06 -12.12
CA LEU A 52 -5.65 -3.07 -11.59
C LEU A 52 -7.09 -2.56 -11.61
N ARG A 53 -7.97 -3.36 -12.20
CA ARG A 53 -9.38 -3.03 -12.37
C ARG A 53 -10.19 -3.68 -11.25
N ILE A 54 -10.01 -3.18 -10.04
CA ILE A 54 -10.54 -3.77 -8.81
C ILE A 54 -11.64 -2.94 -8.15
N PHE A 55 -12.07 -1.86 -8.77
CA PHE A 55 -13.19 -1.06 -8.30
C PHE A 55 -14.42 -1.33 -9.14
N ASP A 56 -15.57 -1.33 -8.48
CA ASP A 56 -16.84 -1.67 -9.13
C ASP A 56 -17.26 -0.58 -10.12
N ASP A 57 -17.76 -1.03 -11.28
CA ASP A 57 -18.45 -0.18 -12.24
C ASP A 57 -19.93 0.00 -11.85
N GLU A 58 -20.70 0.62 -12.72
CA GLU A 58 -22.11 0.92 -12.52
C GLU A 58 -22.98 -0.35 -12.35
N GLN A 59 -22.49 -1.49 -12.85
CA GLN A 59 -23.18 -2.78 -12.77
C GLN A 59 -22.67 -3.64 -11.60
N GLY A 60 -21.78 -3.10 -10.77
CA GLY A 60 -21.20 -3.82 -9.65
C GLY A 60 -20.13 -4.83 -10.03
N VAL A 61 -19.54 -4.70 -11.22
CA VAL A 61 -18.44 -5.55 -11.70
C VAL A 61 -17.10 -4.86 -11.47
N MET A 62 -16.12 -5.59 -10.98
CA MET A 62 -14.76 -5.06 -10.78
C MET A 62 -14.10 -4.79 -12.13
N ASN A 63 -14.19 -3.56 -12.57
CA ASN A 63 -13.83 -3.17 -13.93
C ASN A 63 -13.11 -1.82 -14.01
N ARG A 64 -13.05 -1.06 -12.92
CA ARG A 64 -12.42 0.27 -12.88
C ARG A 64 -11.13 0.26 -12.10
N SER A 65 -10.16 1.05 -12.57
CA SER A 65 -8.88 1.27 -11.88
C SER A 65 -9.00 2.37 -10.82
N ILE A 66 -7.93 2.54 -10.05
CA ILE A 66 -7.83 3.65 -9.08
C ILE A 66 -7.94 5.01 -9.78
N GLN A 67 -7.40 5.16 -10.98
CA GLN A 67 -7.49 6.40 -11.76
C GLN A 67 -8.90 6.65 -12.24
N ASP A 68 -9.61 5.60 -12.68
CA ASP A 68 -10.98 5.72 -13.16
C ASP A 68 -11.91 6.26 -12.08
N ILE A 69 -11.71 5.90 -10.82
CA ILE A 69 -12.52 6.39 -9.71
C ILE A 69 -11.95 7.65 -9.06
N GLN A 70 -10.85 8.18 -9.58
CA GLN A 70 -10.14 9.33 -8.99
C GLN A 70 -9.81 9.10 -7.50
N GLY A 71 -9.40 7.87 -7.19
CA GLY A 71 -9.11 7.48 -5.82
C GLY A 71 -7.74 7.94 -5.33
N GLU A 72 -7.54 7.76 -4.04
CA GLU A 72 -6.29 8.10 -3.35
C GLU A 72 -5.56 6.84 -2.92
N MET A 73 -4.29 6.98 -2.58
CA MET A 73 -3.48 5.86 -2.08
C MET A 73 -2.77 6.23 -0.81
N LEU A 74 -2.72 5.27 0.12
CA LEU A 74 -1.96 5.33 1.36
C LEU A 74 -1.00 4.15 1.37
N VAL A 75 0.31 4.43 1.36
CA VAL A 75 1.34 3.39 1.36
C VAL A 75 2.00 3.32 2.73
N VAL A 76 2.05 2.11 3.27
CA VAL A 76 2.65 1.83 4.58
C VAL A 76 3.71 0.75 4.39
N SER A 77 4.93 1.01 4.88
CA SER A 77 5.97 -0.02 4.90
C SER A 77 5.61 -1.14 5.88
N GLN A 78 5.79 -2.40 5.46
CA GLN A 78 5.42 -3.58 6.24
C GLN A 78 6.43 -4.69 6.01
N PHE A 79 7.55 -4.69 6.77
CA PHE A 79 8.61 -5.70 6.61
C PHE A 79 8.12 -7.11 6.95
N THR A 80 7.10 -7.24 7.80
CA THR A 80 6.56 -8.53 8.23
C THR A 80 5.88 -9.32 7.12
N LEU A 81 5.71 -8.74 5.93
CA LEU A 81 5.27 -9.49 4.73
C LEU A 81 6.29 -10.56 4.31
N PHE A 82 7.54 -10.46 4.80
CA PHE A 82 8.58 -11.45 4.59
C PHE A 82 8.83 -12.33 5.80
N ALA A 83 7.79 -12.64 6.56
CA ALA A 83 7.88 -13.55 7.69
C ALA A 83 8.11 -14.98 7.22
N SER A 84 9.00 -15.70 7.92
CA SER A 84 9.18 -17.14 7.78
C SER A 84 8.81 -17.82 9.10
N TYR A 85 8.01 -18.86 9.01
CA TYR A 85 7.53 -19.64 10.17
C TYR A 85 7.78 -21.14 10.01
N LYS A 86 8.69 -21.51 9.11
CA LYS A 86 8.97 -22.93 8.77
C LYS A 86 9.63 -23.70 9.90
N LYS A 87 10.38 -23.01 10.76
CA LYS A 87 11.17 -23.64 11.84
C LYS A 87 10.61 -23.37 13.22
N GLY A 88 9.28 -23.33 13.36
CA GLY A 88 8.64 -23.11 14.65
C GLY A 88 7.62 -21.98 14.58
N ASN A 89 7.04 -21.67 15.75
CA ASN A 89 5.92 -20.73 15.82
C ASN A 89 6.36 -19.26 16.00
N ARG A 90 7.65 -19.02 16.22
CA ARG A 90 8.20 -17.66 16.29
C ARG A 90 8.61 -17.23 14.88
N PRO A 91 7.98 -16.20 14.30
CA PRO A 91 8.34 -15.74 12.96
C PRO A 91 9.76 -15.20 12.90
N SER A 92 10.40 -15.39 11.75
CA SER A 92 11.69 -14.78 11.42
C SER A 92 11.52 -13.85 10.21
N TRP A 93 12.17 -12.69 10.25
CA TRP A 93 12.11 -11.70 9.18
C TRP A 93 13.48 -11.47 8.53
N LEU A 94 14.34 -12.49 8.50
CA LEU A 94 15.67 -12.39 7.91
C LEU A 94 15.66 -12.03 6.42
N ARG A 95 14.57 -12.31 5.70
CA ARG A 95 14.43 -11.96 4.28
C ARG A 95 14.10 -10.49 4.06
N ALA A 96 13.57 -9.81 5.07
CA ALA A 96 13.26 -8.39 4.93
C ALA A 96 14.56 -7.58 4.70
N ALA A 97 14.49 -6.61 3.79
CA ALA A 97 15.63 -5.74 3.50
C ALA A 97 16.02 -4.91 4.71
N LYS A 98 17.32 -4.66 4.83
CA LYS A 98 17.85 -3.69 5.79
C LYS A 98 17.43 -2.28 5.35
N HIS A 99 17.44 -1.34 6.31
CA HIS A 99 17.02 0.04 6.06
C HIS A 99 17.79 0.71 4.92
N GLU A 100 19.07 0.39 4.76
CA GLU A 100 19.92 0.94 3.68
C GLU A 100 19.38 0.60 2.28
N THR A 101 18.81 -0.57 2.11
CA THR A 101 18.19 -1.00 0.85
C THR A 101 16.72 -0.59 0.80
N ALA A 102 15.99 -0.77 1.90
CA ALA A 102 14.55 -0.59 1.94
C ALA A 102 14.13 0.88 1.79
N ILE A 103 14.80 1.81 2.48
CA ILE A 103 14.38 3.22 2.47
C ILE A 103 14.44 3.85 1.09
N PRO A 104 15.54 3.73 0.31
CA PRO A 104 15.56 4.28 -1.05
C PRO A 104 14.51 3.67 -1.98
N LEU A 105 14.28 2.36 -1.89
CA LEU A 105 13.28 1.70 -2.73
C LEU A 105 11.86 2.08 -2.32
N TYR A 106 11.59 2.19 -1.02
CA TYR A 106 10.32 2.68 -0.52
C TYR A 106 10.04 4.11 -1.02
N GLN A 107 11.03 4.99 -0.93
CA GLN A 107 10.90 6.37 -1.41
C GLN A 107 10.65 6.41 -2.92
N HIS A 108 11.41 5.62 -3.69
CA HIS A 108 11.20 5.50 -5.13
C HIS A 108 9.78 5.00 -5.46
N PHE A 109 9.32 3.99 -4.74
CA PHE A 109 7.98 3.44 -4.92
C PHE A 109 6.92 4.52 -4.73
N CYS A 110 6.98 5.27 -3.64
CA CYS A 110 6.02 6.32 -3.34
C CYS A 110 6.08 7.48 -4.34
N ASP A 111 7.27 7.92 -4.72
CA ASP A 111 7.46 9.02 -5.67
C ASP A 111 6.96 8.66 -7.07
N GLU A 112 7.32 7.48 -7.56
CA GLU A 112 6.91 7.01 -8.89
C GLU A 112 5.41 6.70 -8.92
N LEU A 113 4.88 6.13 -7.84
CA LEU A 113 3.45 5.89 -7.72
C LEU A 113 2.66 7.21 -7.76
N SER A 114 3.15 8.24 -7.05
CA SER A 114 2.55 9.59 -7.07
C SER A 114 2.55 10.18 -8.48
N ARG A 115 3.68 10.03 -9.19
CA ARG A 115 3.82 10.53 -10.56
C ARG A 115 2.81 9.88 -11.50
N GLN A 116 2.67 8.56 -11.44
CA GLN A 116 1.75 7.82 -12.31
C GLN A 116 0.29 8.03 -11.92
N LEU A 117 0.00 8.13 -10.63
CA LEU A 117 -1.36 8.40 -10.16
C LEU A 117 -1.82 9.81 -10.50
N GLY A 118 -0.90 10.77 -10.61
CA GLY A 118 -1.21 12.16 -10.88
C GLY A 118 -1.59 12.97 -9.64
N LYS A 119 -1.40 12.41 -8.45
CA LYS A 119 -1.58 13.09 -7.17
C LYS A 119 -0.65 12.47 -6.13
N LYS A 120 -0.35 13.22 -5.08
CA LYS A 120 0.56 12.77 -4.02
C LYS A 120 -0.03 11.58 -3.28
N VAL A 121 0.72 10.49 -3.24
CA VAL A 121 0.43 9.32 -2.41
C VAL A 121 0.70 9.69 -0.96
N GLN A 122 -0.21 9.34 -0.07
CA GLN A 122 -0.04 9.55 1.36
C GLN A 122 0.79 8.42 1.96
N THR A 123 1.61 8.74 2.94
CA THR A 123 2.51 7.77 3.57
C THR A 123 2.54 7.98 5.07
N GLY A 124 2.86 6.90 5.80
CA GLY A 124 3.30 7.02 7.19
C GLY A 124 4.80 7.36 7.26
N THR A 125 5.41 7.06 8.40
CA THR A 125 6.85 7.22 8.60
C THR A 125 7.50 5.84 8.63
N PHE A 126 8.50 5.64 7.78
CA PHE A 126 9.23 4.38 7.72
C PHE A 126 9.84 4.03 9.08
N GLY A 127 9.59 2.81 9.56
CA GLY A 127 10.12 2.31 10.82
C GLY A 127 9.37 2.74 12.08
N ALA A 128 8.37 3.60 11.98
CA ALA A 128 7.58 4.03 13.13
C ALA A 128 6.52 2.98 13.51
N ASP A 129 6.06 3.04 14.74
CA ASP A 129 4.89 2.28 15.20
C ASP A 129 3.63 2.98 14.69
N MET A 130 3.06 2.41 13.64
CA MET A 130 1.92 3.00 12.93
C MET A 130 0.63 2.25 13.26
N LYS A 131 -0.39 3.00 13.65
CA LYS A 131 -1.76 2.47 13.80
C LYS A 131 -2.51 2.79 12.51
N VAL A 132 -2.85 1.75 11.76
CA VAL A 132 -3.61 1.88 10.51
C VAL A 132 -5.07 1.60 10.80
N ALA A 133 -5.92 2.56 10.49
CA ALA A 133 -7.37 2.42 10.59
C ALA A 133 -7.97 2.59 9.20
N LEU A 134 -8.96 1.75 8.87
CA LEU A 134 -9.65 1.90 7.59
C LEU A 134 -11.09 1.44 7.70
N ILE A 135 -11.94 2.03 6.87
CA ILE A 135 -13.27 1.52 6.58
C ILE A 135 -13.17 0.82 5.24
N ARG A 136 -13.45 -0.48 5.24
CA ARG A 136 -13.33 -1.30 4.05
C ARG A 136 -14.36 -0.88 3.00
N TRP A 137 -13.94 -0.88 1.75
CA TRP A 137 -14.83 -0.70 0.62
C TRP A 137 -15.82 -1.87 0.56
N SER A 138 -17.11 -1.57 0.40
CA SER A 138 -18.14 -2.58 0.17
C SER A 138 -19.11 -2.05 -0.89
N ARG A 139 -19.91 -2.97 -1.46
CA ARG A 139 -20.97 -2.57 -2.41
C ARG A 139 -21.95 -1.58 -1.81
N ASN A 140 -22.20 -1.69 -0.51
CA ASN A 140 -23.13 -0.80 0.17
C ASN A 140 -22.61 0.65 0.24
N ASN A 141 -21.32 0.86 0.09
CA ASN A 141 -20.72 2.21 0.05
C ASN A 141 -21.06 2.97 -1.23
N LEU A 142 -21.57 2.27 -2.26
CA LEU A 142 -21.98 2.90 -3.52
C LEU A 142 -23.36 3.56 -3.44
N HIS A 143 -24.14 3.22 -2.42
CA HIS A 143 -25.53 3.67 -2.25
C HIS A 143 -25.72 4.56 -1.01
N GLY A 144 -24.63 4.81 -0.31
CA GLY A 144 -24.63 5.60 0.91
C GLY A 144 -24.54 7.09 0.70
#